data_b7b6c49a92a5476f762080b3c87d1773
#
_entry.id   b7b6c49a92a5476f762080b3c87d1773
#
_cell.length_a   1.000
_cell.length_b   1.000
_cell.length_c   1.000
_cell.angle_alpha   90.00
_cell.angle_beta   90.00
_cell.angle_gamma   90.00
#
_symmetry.space_group_name_H-M   'P 1'
#
loop_
_entity.id
_entity.type
_entity.pdbx_description
1 polymer ?
#
loop_
_entity_poly.entity_id
_entity_poly.type
_entity_poly.pdbx_seq_one_letter_code
_entity_poly.pdbx_strand_id
1 'polypeptide(L)'
;NTATTTDNSSSSDSTSKSTPISGNFSGAGASSQQAAVEAWIAGFQGTNPEAKIAYNPSGSGAGVQTFLTGATAWAGSDKALADDEVEQSKSVCTEGTAFDVPVYISPIAVVFNLKGVSDAGKHINMDAATIAKIFDGKITKWNDPAIADQNKDLKLPDTAITVVHRSDKSGTTQNFVSYFKDVTPDNWTYDLSENWPNEVGQGAKGTSGVISTVKQADGTIGYADFSQVGDLGTVAVKVGDKYNEISAEAGSKVIADSKQDDTVKGDNRIVIK
;
A
#
# COMPACT_ATOMS: atom_id res chain seq x y z
N ASN A 1 31.36 33.16 -60.79
CA ASN A 1 31.99 32.93 -59.50
C ASN A 1 30.96 32.94 -58.40
N THR A 2 30.47 31.76 -58.11
CA THR A 2 29.41 31.52 -57.09
C THR A 2 30.10 30.91 -55.89
N ALA A 3 30.10 31.63 -54.74
CA ALA A 3 30.57 31.11 -53.47
C ALA A 3 29.44 30.45 -52.71
N THR A 4 29.55 29.18 -52.44
CA THR A 4 28.63 28.39 -51.62
C THR A 4 29.06 28.47 -50.18
N THR A 5 28.23 29.08 -49.35
CA THR A 5 28.43 29.11 -47.89
C THR A 5 27.80 27.86 -47.30
N THR A 6 28.60 27.02 -46.69
CA THR A 6 28.17 25.85 -45.92
C THR A 6 27.92 26.30 -44.50
N ASP A 7 26.67 26.33 -44.11
CA ASP A 7 26.25 26.52 -42.71
C ASP A 7 26.53 25.21 -41.94
N ASN A 8 27.43 25.27 -41.02
CA ASN A 8 27.79 24.20 -40.10
C ASN A 8 27.09 24.47 -38.78
N SER A 9 25.82 24.06 -38.67
CA SER A 9 25.09 24.07 -37.39
C SER A 9 25.56 22.90 -36.51
N SER A 10 26.54 23.19 -35.68
CA SER A 10 26.94 22.32 -34.57
C SER A 10 25.84 22.35 -33.52
N SER A 11 25.01 21.32 -33.48
CA SER A 11 24.16 21.02 -32.35
C SER A 11 25.05 20.66 -31.16
N SER A 12 25.18 21.60 -30.23
CA SER A 12 25.78 21.36 -28.94
C SER A 12 24.83 20.48 -28.11
N ASP A 13 25.11 19.19 -28.11
CA ASP A 13 24.52 18.22 -27.20
C ASP A 13 25.08 18.52 -25.80
N SER A 14 24.37 19.37 -25.06
CA SER A 14 24.66 19.64 -23.65
C SER A 14 24.15 18.49 -22.80
N THR A 15 24.87 17.37 -22.83
CA THR A 15 24.75 16.37 -21.76
C THR A 15 25.30 17.01 -20.48
N SER A 16 24.41 17.56 -19.67
CA SER A 16 24.73 17.94 -18.30
C SER A 16 25.16 16.69 -17.56
N LYS A 17 26.46 16.49 -17.40
CA LYS A 17 27.04 15.46 -16.52
C LYS A 17 26.57 15.83 -15.10
N SER A 18 25.52 15.20 -14.63
CA SER A 18 25.13 15.29 -13.22
C SER A 18 26.30 14.79 -12.37
N THR A 19 26.75 15.60 -11.42
CA THR A 19 27.75 15.16 -10.44
C THR A 19 27.23 13.92 -9.73
N PRO A 20 28.01 12.82 -9.67
CA PRO A 20 27.58 11.62 -8.99
C PRO A 20 27.23 11.92 -7.52
N ILE A 21 26.07 11.41 -7.07
CA ILE A 21 25.65 11.57 -5.68
C ILE A 21 26.41 10.55 -4.82
N SER A 22 26.94 11.02 -3.69
CA SER A 22 27.64 10.21 -2.71
C SER A 22 27.12 10.46 -1.29
N GLY A 23 27.30 9.48 -0.42
CA GLY A 23 26.91 9.57 0.99
C GLY A 23 26.04 8.40 1.46
N ASN A 24 25.71 8.44 2.75
CA ASN A 24 24.86 7.45 3.38
C ASN A 24 23.47 8.06 3.65
N PHE A 25 22.44 7.41 3.16
CA PHE A 25 21.06 7.84 3.29
C PHE A 25 20.23 6.72 3.89
N SER A 26 19.43 7.02 4.90
CA SER A 26 18.53 6.05 5.52
C SER A 26 17.09 6.52 5.48
N GLY A 27 16.21 5.61 5.16
CA GLY A 27 14.76 5.77 5.25
C GLY A 27 14.13 4.63 6.03
N ALA A 28 12.93 4.84 6.52
CA ALA A 28 12.15 3.81 7.20
C ALA A 28 10.67 4.03 6.93
N GLY A 29 9.87 2.97 7.01
CA GLY A 29 8.43 3.14 6.94
C GLY A 29 7.66 1.98 6.32
N ALA A 30 6.71 2.31 5.46
CA ALA A 30 5.74 1.38 4.91
C ALA A 30 6.36 0.10 4.36
N SER A 31 5.96 -1.03 4.91
CA SER A 31 6.38 -2.36 4.43
C SER A 31 5.69 -2.75 3.11
N SER A 32 4.56 -2.13 2.78
CA SER A 32 3.89 -2.22 1.48
C SER A 32 4.79 -1.78 0.32
N GLN A 33 5.63 -0.77 0.55
CA GLN A 33 6.53 -0.19 -0.45
C GLN A 33 7.87 -0.93 -0.57
N GLN A 34 8.15 -1.92 0.28
CA GLN A 34 9.48 -2.54 0.39
C GLN A 34 10.02 -3.00 -0.97
N ALA A 35 9.25 -3.75 -1.72
CA ALA A 35 9.69 -4.30 -3.00
C ALA A 35 10.02 -3.21 -4.03
N ALA A 36 9.21 -2.16 -4.10
CA ALA A 36 9.44 -1.01 -4.99
C ALA A 36 10.68 -0.22 -4.56
N VAL A 37 10.79 0.10 -3.27
CA VAL A 37 11.93 0.86 -2.74
C VAL A 37 13.25 0.12 -2.94
N GLU A 38 13.29 -1.19 -2.69
CA GLU A 38 14.50 -2.00 -2.94
C GLU A 38 14.91 -1.98 -4.40
N ALA A 39 13.95 -2.07 -5.34
CA ALA A 39 14.23 -1.97 -6.77
C ALA A 39 14.75 -0.57 -7.16
N TRP A 40 14.16 0.49 -6.62
CA TRP A 40 14.61 1.87 -6.86
C TRP A 40 16.01 2.12 -6.30
N ILE A 41 16.31 1.64 -5.10
CA ILE A 41 17.64 1.72 -4.50
C ILE A 41 18.66 1.01 -5.37
N ALA A 42 18.39 -0.20 -5.82
CA ALA A 42 19.29 -0.95 -6.69
C ALA A 42 19.56 -0.22 -8.01
N GLY A 43 18.51 0.32 -8.64
CA GLY A 43 18.64 1.10 -9.88
C GLY A 43 19.43 2.39 -9.68
N PHE A 44 19.14 3.13 -8.60
CA PHE A 44 19.85 4.39 -8.31
C PHE A 44 21.32 4.18 -7.97
N GLN A 45 21.64 3.18 -7.14
CA GLN A 45 23.03 2.83 -6.79
C GLN A 45 23.83 2.30 -7.99
N GLY A 46 23.16 1.72 -9.00
CA GLY A 46 23.78 1.32 -10.25
C GLY A 46 24.40 2.49 -11.01
N THR A 47 23.78 3.67 -10.94
CA THR A 47 24.28 4.91 -11.56
C THR A 47 25.05 5.82 -10.59
N ASN A 48 24.89 5.63 -9.29
CA ASN A 48 25.53 6.39 -8.21
C ASN A 48 26.18 5.44 -7.19
N PRO A 49 27.27 4.75 -7.52
CA PRO A 49 27.86 3.70 -6.69
C PRO A 49 28.36 4.16 -5.33
N GLU A 50 28.63 5.45 -5.19
CA GLU A 50 29.06 6.08 -3.93
C GLU A 50 27.89 6.47 -3.02
N ALA A 51 26.64 6.37 -3.49
CA ALA A 51 25.46 6.53 -2.66
C ALA A 51 25.13 5.20 -1.98
N LYS A 52 25.06 5.21 -0.64
CA LYS A 52 24.65 4.06 0.15
C LYS A 52 23.27 4.35 0.73
N ILE A 53 22.26 3.65 0.26
CA ILE A 53 20.87 3.88 0.65
C ILE A 53 20.36 2.63 1.36
N ALA A 54 19.78 2.82 2.54
CA ALA A 54 19.15 1.75 3.32
C ALA A 54 17.68 2.10 3.61
N TYR A 55 16.81 1.11 3.53
CA TYR A 55 15.41 1.23 3.91
C TYR A 55 15.01 0.19 4.94
N ASN A 56 14.37 0.63 6.02
CA ASN A 56 13.83 -0.26 7.05
C ASN A 56 12.30 -0.32 6.93
N PRO A 57 11.71 -1.47 6.50
CA PRO A 57 10.26 -1.61 6.32
C PRO A 57 9.54 -1.83 7.66
N SER A 58 9.63 -0.86 8.56
CA SER A 58 9.14 -0.91 9.94
C SER A 58 7.63 -0.66 10.09
N GLY A 59 6.94 -0.30 9.01
CA GLY A 59 5.56 0.17 8.98
C GLY A 59 5.46 1.70 8.89
N SER A 60 4.37 2.21 8.28
CA SER A 60 4.19 3.65 8.03
C SER A 60 4.31 4.49 9.30
N GLY A 61 3.61 4.10 10.36
CA GLY A 61 3.63 4.86 11.62
C GLY A 61 5.00 4.91 12.28
N ALA A 62 5.72 3.78 12.34
CA ALA A 62 7.07 3.73 12.89
C ALA A 62 8.06 4.53 12.04
N GLY A 63 7.92 4.48 10.71
CA GLY A 63 8.77 5.23 9.79
C GLY A 63 8.61 6.74 9.94
N VAL A 64 7.37 7.22 10.01
CA VAL A 64 7.08 8.65 10.25
C VAL A 64 7.66 9.10 11.60
N GLN A 65 7.46 8.33 12.67
CA GLN A 65 8.04 8.66 13.98
C GLN A 65 9.58 8.70 13.94
N THR A 66 10.23 7.77 13.27
CA THR A 66 11.68 7.75 13.11
C THR A 66 12.18 8.99 12.36
N PHE A 67 11.48 9.40 11.31
CA PHE A 67 11.76 10.64 10.57
C PHE A 67 11.58 11.88 11.46
N LEU A 68 10.49 11.99 12.20
CA LEU A 68 10.19 13.14 13.07
C LEU A 68 11.17 13.29 14.24
N THR A 69 11.91 12.25 14.59
CA THR A 69 13.03 12.33 15.55
C THR A 69 14.37 12.67 14.90
N GLY A 70 14.42 12.79 13.57
CA GLY A 70 15.64 13.07 12.82
C GLY A 70 16.57 11.87 12.64
N ALA A 71 16.11 10.65 12.99
CA ALA A 71 16.93 9.44 12.88
C ALA A 71 17.03 8.92 11.43
N THR A 72 16.09 9.30 10.55
CA THR A 72 16.14 8.99 9.12
C THR A 72 15.94 10.26 8.28
N ALA A 73 16.48 10.26 7.06
CA ALA A 73 16.38 11.39 6.13
C ALA A 73 15.01 11.49 5.47
N TRP A 74 14.28 10.39 5.40
CA TRP A 74 12.95 10.30 4.78
C TRP A 74 12.14 9.17 5.39
N ALA A 75 10.83 9.19 5.17
CA ALA A 75 9.93 8.12 5.56
C ALA A 75 9.10 7.64 4.36
N GLY A 76 8.85 6.33 4.29
CA GLY A 76 7.81 5.75 3.44
C GLY A 76 6.50 5.67 4.21
N SER A 77 5.40 6.12 3.62
CA SER A 77 4.09 6.07 4.27
C SER A 77 2.98 5.81 3.25
N ASP A 78 1.99 5.00 3.62
CA ASP A 78 0.78 4.77 2.82
C ASP A 78 -0.31 5.80 3.12
N LYS A 79 -0.04 6.75 4.00
CA LYS A 79 -0.90 7.89 4.27
C LYS A 79 -0.09 9.18 4.25
N ALA A 80 -0.72 10.29 3.92
CA ALA A 80 -0.13 11.60 4.09
C ALA A 80 0.13 11.90 5.58
N LEU A 81 1.09 12.79 5.86
CA LEU A 81 1.33 13.30 7.20
C LEU A 81 0.06 13.96 7.76
N ALA A 82 -0.25 13.72 9.02
CA ALA A 82 -1.27 14.47 9.72
C ALA A 82 -0.77 15.90 10.02
N ASP A 83 -1.68 16.83 10.26
CA ASP A 83 -1.32 18.25 10.47
C ASP A 83 -0.38 18.45 11.65
N ASP A 84 -0.54 17.68 12.73
CA ASP A 84 0.35 17.69 13.89
C ASP A 84 1.72 17.07 13.57
N GLU A 85 1.80 16.06 12.70
CA GLU A 85 3.05 15.49 12.21
C GLU A 85 3.81 16.49 11.31
N VAL A 86 3.09 17.24 10.46
CA VAL A 86 3.66 18.35 9.67
C VAL A 86 4.24 19.43 10.58
N GLU A 87 3.51 19.81 11.62
CA GLU A 87 4.00 20.80 12.60
C GLU A 87 5.24 20.31 13.37
N GLN A 88 5.24 19.04 13.82
CA GLN A 88 6.37 18.43 14.51
C GLN A 88 7.63 18.39 13.62
N SER A 89 7.47 18.24 12.31
CA SER A 89 8.60 18.14 11.38
C SER A 89 9.49 19.39 11.36
N LYS A 90 8.99 20.55 11.81
CA LYS A 90 9.79 21.78 11.95
C LYS A 90 11.01 21.60 12.86
N SER A 91 10.97 20.64 13.77
CA SER A 91 12.11 20.35 14.66
C SER A 91 13.28 19.67 13.94
N VAL A 92 13.04 19.04 12.80
CA VAL A 92 14.02 18.28 12.02
C VAL A 92 14.26 18.84 10.63
N CYS A 93 13.32 19.65 10.11
CA CYS A 93 13.45 20.34 8.83
C CYS A 93 13.95 21.77 9.09
N THR A 94 15.16 22.10 8.59
CA THR A 94 15.84 23.38 8.91
C THR A 94 15.19 24.61 8.26
N GLU A 95 14.50 24.45 7.15
CA GLU A 95 13.93 25.54 6.36
C GLU A 95 12.45 25.31 5.98
N GLY A 96 11.63 24.90 6.96
CA GLY A 96 10.21 24.70 6.73
C GLY A 96 9.65 23.45 7.40
N THR A 97 8.75 22.79 6.71
CA THR A 97 8.11 21.54 7.15
C THR A 97 8.41 20.40 6.20
N ALA A 98 8.20 19.17 6.65
CA ALA A 98 8.10 18.02 5.75
C ALA A 98 6.94 18.21 4.76
N PHE A 99 7.07 17.57 3.62
CA PHE A 99 6.04 17.52 2.59
C PHE A 99 5.93 16.10 2.03
N ASP A 100 4.73 15.78 1.55
CA ASP A 100 4.47 14.48 0.95
C ASP A 100 4.75 14.50 -0.55
N VAL A 101 5.33 13.40 -1.04
CA VAL A 101 5.56 13.18 -2.47
C VAL A 101 4.94 11.83 -2.85
N PRO A 102 3.87 11.80 -3.64
CA PRO A 102 3.32 10.55 -4.14
C PRO A 102 4.29 9.94 -5.16
N VAL A 103 4.82 8.77 -4.84
CA VAL A 103 5.83 8.07 -5.67
C VAL A 103 5.35 6.73 -6.18
N TYR A 104 4.29 6.20 -5.57
CA TYR A 104 3.83 4.85 -5.82
C TYR A 104 2.35 4.72 -5.46
N ILE A 105 1.60 3.98 -6.26
CA ILE A 105 0.26 3.49 -5.90
C ILE A 105 0.20 1.99 -6.11
N SER A 106 -0.39 1.31 -5.14
CA SER A 106 -0.69 -0.10 -5.24
C SER A 106 -2.03 -0.38 -4.57
N PRO A 107 -2.90 -1.17 -5.19
CA PRO A 107 -4.14 -1.55 -4.55
C PRO A 107 -3.89 -2.48 -3.36
N ILE A 108 -4.81 -2.45 -2.39
CA ILE A 108 -4.81 -3.37 -1.24
C ILE A 108 -5.68 -4.56 -1.61
N ALA A 109 -5.08 -5.75 -1.56
CA ALA A 109 -5.76 -7.02 -1.79
C ALA A 109 -6.35 -7.56 -0.50
N VAL A 110 -7.56 -8.08 -0.55
CA VAL A 110 -8.05 -9.05 0.44
C VAL A 110 -7.56 -10.41 -0.01
N VAL A 111 -6.65 -11.00 0.77
CA VAL A 111 -5.96 -12.24 0.43
C VAL A 111 -6.47 -13.40 1.28
N PHE A 112 -6.48 -14.59 0.72
CA PHE A 112 -6.91 -15.77 1.45
C PHE A 112 -6.15 -17.03 1.04
N ASN A 113 -6.16 -17.98 1.93
CA ASN A 113 -5.69 -19.34 1.71
C ASN A 113 -6.82 -20.31 2.08
N LEU A 114 -7.43 -20.93 1.07
CA LEU A 114 -8.54 -21.86 1.25
C LEU A 114 -8.37 -23.04 0.31
N LYS A 115 -8.17 -24.22 0.88
CA LYS A 115 -7.98 -25.46 0.15
C LYS A 115 -9.17 -25.76 -0.77
N GLY A 116 -8.88 -26.10 -2.01
CA GLY A 116 -9.86 -26.37 -3.06
C GLY A 116 -10.39 -25.12 -3.78
N VAL A 117 -9.97 -23.93 -3.35
CA VAL A 117 -10.33 -22.64 -3.96
C VAL A 117 -9.08 -21.87 -4.39
N SER A 118 -8.27 -21.39 -3.45
CA SER A 118 -7.07 -20.59 -3.79
C SER A 118 -5.98 -21.43 -4.47
N ASP A 119 -5.78 -22.67 -4.06
CA ASP A 119 -4.86 -23.62 -4.70
C ASP A 119 -5.31 -24.06 -6.11
N ALA A 120 -6.59 -23.89 -6.43
CA ALA A 120 -7.15 -24.07 -7.76
C ALA A 120 -7.16 -22.78 -8.61
N GLY A 121 -6.53 -21.69 -8.12
CA GLY A 121 -6.46 -20.40 -8.80
C GLY A 121 -7.81 -19.67 -8.92
N LYS A 122 -8.78 -19.96 -8.03
CA LYS A 122 -10.10 -19.36 -8.04
C LYS A 122 -10.18 -18.16 -7.12
N HIS A 123 -10.92 -17.13 -7.54
CA HIS A 123 -11.29 -15.99 -6.72
C HIS A 123 -12.56 -16.28 -5.92
N ILE A 124 -12.76 -15.51 -4.83
CA ILE A 124 -14.01 -15.47 -4.09
C ILE A 124 -14.61 -14.08 -4.26
N ASN A 125 -15.87 -14.01 -4.65
CA ASN A 125 -16.63 -12.77 -4.78
C ASN A 125 -17.16 -12.35 -3.41
N MET A 126 -16.94 -11.10 -3.02
CA MET A 126 -17.51 -10.53 -1.80
C MET A 126 -17.87 -9.06 -2.00
N ASP A 127 -18.96 -8.62 -1.40
CA ASP A 127 -19.24 -7.21 -1.21
C ASP A 127 -18.55 -6.64 0.04
N ALA A 128 -18.51 -5.32 0.16
CA ALA A 128 -17.86 -4.62 1.27
C ALA A 128 -18.45 -5.01 2.63
N ALA A 129 -19.76 -5.17 2.72
CA ALA A 129 -20.43 -5.55 3.96
C ALA A 129 -20.02 -6.94 4.45
N THR A 130 -19.91 -7.89 3.53
CA THR A 130 -19.45 -9.26 3.84
C THR A 130 -18.00 -9.24 4.33
N ILE A 131 -17.10 -8.53 3.64
CA ILE A 131 -15.69 -8.40 4.05
C ILE A 131 -15.61 -7.75 5.44
N ALA A 132 -16.30 -6.64 5.67
CA ALA A 132 -16.30 -5.97 6.96
C ALA A 132 -16.78 -6.89 8.10
N LYS A 133 -17.86 -7.66 7.87
CA LYS A 133 -18.38 -8.62 8.86
C LYS A 133 -17.41 -9.77 9.15
N ILE A 134 -16.63 -10.22 8.18
CA ILE A 134 -15.57 -11.20 8.40
C ILE A 134 -14.51 -10.62 9.33
N PHE A 135 -14.00 -9.43 9.01
CA PHE A 135 -12.96 -8.77 9.80
C PHE A 135 -13.45 -8.25 11.17
N ASP A 136 -14.76 -8.19 11.37
CA ASP A 136 -15.40 -7.90 12.67
C ASP A 136 -15.86 -9.16 13.41
N GLY A 137 -15.52 -10.35 12.91
CA GLY A 137 -15.83 -11.63 13.56
C GLY A 137 -17.31 -12.04 13.54
N LYS A 138 -18.13 -11.39 12.74
CA LYS A 138 -19.58 -11.69 12.60
C LYS A 138 -19.85 -12.82 11.60
N ILE A 139 -18.97 -13.02 10.64
CA ILE A 139 -18.95 -14.16 9.73
C ILE A 139 -17.70 -14.97 10.03
N THR A 140 -17.87 -16.23 10.41
CA THR A 140 -16.80 -17.06 10.98
C THR A 140 -16.51 -18.33 10.18
N LYS A 141 -17.28 -18.61 9.13
CA LYS A 141 -17.12 -19.78 8.28
C LYS A 141 -17.16 -19.43 6.80
N TRP A 142 -16.36 -20.13 6.01
CA TRP A 142 -16.26 -19.90 4.57
C TRP A 142 -17.55 -20.24 3.81
N ASN A 143 -18.36 -21.18 4.30
CA ASN A 143 -19.65 -21.52 3.71
C ASN A 143 -20.83 -20.73 4.27
N ASP A 144 -20.57 -19.66 5.02
CA ASP A 144 -21.65 -18.77 5.46
C ASP A 144 -22.50 -18.31 4.27
N PRO A 145 -23.84 -18.27 4.37
CA PRO A 145 -24.71 -17.83 3.28
C PRO A 145 -24.34 -16.47 2.70
N ALA A 146 -23.83 -15.54 3.51
CA ALA A 146 -23.39 -14.23 3.05
C ALA A 146 -22.24 -14.33 2.03
N ILE A 147 -21.38 -15.36 2.12
CA ILE A 147 -20.32 -15.62 1.14
C ILE A 147 -20.85 -16.53 0.03
N ALA A 148 -21.51 -17.63 0.40
CA ALA A 148 -21.95 -18.67 -0.56
C ALA A 148 -22.91 -18.13 -1.61
N ASP A 149 -23.84 -17.23 -1.24
CA ASP A 149 -24.82 -16.66 -2.15
C ASP A 149 -24.19 -15.78 -3.24
N GLN A 150 -23.01 -15.25 -2.99
CA GLN A 150 -22.21 -14.48 -3.95
C GLN A 150 -21.30 -15.37 -4.83
N ASN A 151 -21.22 -16.68 -4.54
CA ASN A 151 -20.30 -17.64 -5.15
C ASN A 151 -20.97 -18.98 -5.48
N LYS A 152 -22.09 -18.93 -6.18
CA LYS A 152 -22.90 -20.12 -6.49
C LYS A 152 -22.17 -21.19 -7.31
N ASP A 153 -21.13 -20.78 -8.02
CA ASP A 153 -20.28 -21.68 -8.82
C ASP A 153 -19.15 -22.34 -8.02
N LEU A 154 -18.99 -21.96 -6.75
CA LEU A 154 -17.99 -22.51 -5.84
C LEU A 154 -18.64 -23.41 -4.79
N LYS A 155 -18.01 -24.55 -4.53
CA LYS A 155 -18.34 -25.35 -3.35
C LYS A 155 -17.43 -24.92 -2.20
N LEU A 156 -17.93 -23.99 -1.38
CA LEU A 156 -17.19 -23.50 -0.22
C LEU A 156 -17.24 -24.51 0.94
N PRO A 157 -16.09 -24.81 1.58
CA PRO A 157 -16.05 -25.75 2.70
C PRO A 157 -16.58 -25.16 4.00
N ASP A 158 -16.99 -26.01 4.92
CA ASP A 158 -17.32 -25.67 6.31
C ASP A 158 -16.02 -25.48 7.15
N THR A 159 -15.17 -24.62 6.67
CA THR A 159 -13.89 -24.30 7.34
C THR A 159 -14.06 -22.98 8.12
N ALA A 160 -13.53 -22.94 9.33
CA ALA A 160 -13.51 -21.71 10.11
C ALA A 160 -12.59 -20.66 9.43
N ILE A 161 -13.03 -19.40 9.47
CA ILE A 161 -12.22 -18.28 8.98
C ILE A 161 -11.29 -17.81 10.09
N THR A 162 -10.00 -17.76 9.81
CA THR A 162 -9.01 -17.11 10.66
C THR A 162 -8.59 -15.79 10.05
N VAL A 163 -8.90 -14.70 10.73
CA VAL A 163 -8.52 -13.35 10.29
C VAL A 163 -7.07 -13.07 10.69
N VAL A 164 -6.31 -12.52 9.76
CA VAL A 164 -4.95 -12.02 9.97
C VAL A 164 -4.91 -10.53 9.67
N HIS A 165 -4.48 -9.74 10.62
CA HIS A 165 -4.36 -8.29 10.50
C HIS A 165 -2.95 -7.80 10.87
N ARG A 166 -2.65 -6.53 10.65
CA ARG A 166 -1.38 -5.93 11.09
C ARG A 166 -1.34 -5.78 12.59
N SER A 167 -0.21 -6.14 13.18
CA SER A 167 0.08 -5.91 14.61
C SER A 167 0.85 -4.62 14.87
N ASP A 168 1.43 -4.03 13.83
CA ASP A 168 2.16 -2.77 13.84
C ASP A 168 1.28 -1.60 13.37
N LYS A 169 1.69 -0.39 13.65
CA LYS A 169 1.05 0.84 13.20
C LYS A 169 1.24 0.98 11.68
N SER A 170 0.15 0.85 10.91
CA SER A 170 0.17 0.60 9.47
C SER A 170 -0.74 1.55 8.70
N GLY A 171 -0.18 2.24 7.70
CA GLY A 171 -0.96 3.00 6.73
C GLY A 171 -1.83 2.11 5.85
N THR A 172 -1.39 0.89 5.55
CA THR A 172 -2.24 -0.11 4.85
C THR A 172 -3.49 -0.42 5.65
N THR A 173 -3.37 -0.62 6.98
CA THR A 173 -4.52 -0.81 7.88
C THR A 173 -5.47 0.38 7.80
N GLN A 174 -4.95 1.60 7.92
CA GLN A 174 -5.80 2.80 7.89
C GLN A 174 -6.56 2.93 6.57
N ASN A 175 -5.93 2.69 5.43
CA ASN A 175 -6.59 2.72 4.13
C ASN A 175 -7.63 1.60 3.99
N PHE A 176 -7.34 0.41 4.48
CA PHE A 176 -8.26 -0.71 4.44
C PHE A 176 -9.54 -0.46 5.27
N VAL A 177 -9.40 0.04 6.49
CA VAL A 177 -10.56 0.36 7.33
C VAL A 177 -11.30 1.63 6.87
N SER A 178 -10.61 2.58 6.21
CA SER A 178 -11.23 3.73 5.56
C SER A 178 -12.24 3.29 4.50
N TYR A 179 -11.87 2.32 3.69
CA TYR A 179 -12.79 1.74 2.70
C TYR A 179 -14.08 1.22 3.35
N PHE A 180 -14.00 0.54 4.48
CA PHE A 180 -15.21 0.06 5.18
C PHE A 180 -16.06 1.21 5.71
N LYS A 181 -15.43 2.25 6.25
CA LYS A 181 -16.18 3.43 6.74
C LYS A 181 -16.89 4.18 5.62
N ASP A 182 -16.30 4.23 4.45
CA ASP A 182 -16.86 4.94 3.30
C ASP A 182 -17.96 4.15 2.60
N VAL A 183 -17.77 2.84 2.45
CA VAL A 183 -18.66 1.99 1.62
C VAL A 183 -19.70 1.25 2.43
N THR A 184 -19.40 0.90 3.68
CA THR A 184 -20.29 0.09 4.54
C THR A 184 -20.24 0.55 6.01
N PRO A 185 -20.55 1.84 6.30
CA PRO A 185 -20.39 2.42 7.64
C PRO A 185 -21.23 1.71 8.72
N ASP A 186 -22.36 1.14 8.35
CA ASP A 186 -23.23 0.40 9.28
C ASP A 186 -22.61 -0.93 9.74
N ASN A 187 -21.66 -1.47 8.98
CA ASN A 187 -20.98 -2.73 9.31
C ASN A 187 -19.59 -2.52 9.91
N TRP A 188 -19.07 -1.28 9.90
CA TRP A 188 -17.78 -0.94 10.49
C TRP A 188 -17.87 0.38 11.24
N THR A 189 -18.05 0.28 12.55
CA THR A 189 -18.32 1.44 13.44
C THR A 189 -17.09 1.97 14.15
N TYR A 190 -15.94 1.32 13.99
CA TYR A 190 -14.68 1.73 14.60
C TYR A 190 -14.15 3.04 14.01
N ASP A 191 -13.39 3.79 14.81
CA ASP A 191 -12.71 4.98 14.35
C ASP A 191 -11.57 4.66 13.38
N LEU A 192 -11.25 5.62 12.53
CA LEU A 192 -10.13 5.52 11.60
C LEU A 192 -8.80 5.48 12.37
N SER A 193 -7.99 4.47 12.13
CA SER A 193 -6.72 4.26 12.83
C SER A 193 -5.74 3.46 12.00
N GLU A 194 -4.45 3.70 12.22
CA GLU A 194 -3.37 2.84 11.73
C GLU A 194 -3.20 1.55 12.57
N ASN A 195 -3.80 1.50 13.76
CA ASN A 195 -3.83 0.31 14.61
C ASN A 195 -5.11 -0.48 14.35
N TRP A 196 -4.99 -1.82 14.36
CA TRP A 196 -6.18 -2.68 14.25
C TRP A 196 -7.13 -2.44 15.44
N PRO A 197 -8.42 -2.21 15.18
CA PRO A 197 -9.31 -1.65 16.21
C PRO A 197 -10.03 -2.67 17.11
N ASN A 198 -9.96 -3.97 16.80
CA ASN A 198 -10.69 -5.00 17.53
C ASN A 198 -9.82 -6.21 17.87
N GLU A 199 -10.37 -7.18 18.61
CA GLU A 199 -9.67 -8.39 19.07
C GLU A 199 -9.88 -9.60 18.13
N VAL A 200 -10.38 -9.39 16.92
CA VAL A 200 -10.67 -10.46 15.97
C VAL A 200 -9.40 -10.93 15.27
N GLY A 201 -9.18 -12.24 15.29
CA GLY A 201 -8.07 -12.86 14.57
C GLY A 201 -6.72 -12.71 15.28
N GLN A 202 -5.66 -12.71 14.49
CA GLN A 202 -4.29 -12.62 14.97
C GLN A 202 -3.50 -11.53 14.24
N GLY A 203 -2.62 -10.87 14.97
CA GLY A 203 -1.72 -9.86 14.43
C GLY A 203 -0.46 -10.46 13.82
N ALA A 204 -0.02 -9.86 12.70
CA ALA A 204 1.26 -10.16 12.06
C ALA A 204 1.99 -8.86 11.70
N LYS A 205 3.31 -8.82 11.88
CA LYS A 205 4.10 -7.62 11.66
C LYS A 205 4.44 -7.42 10.20
N GLY A 206 4.10 -6.26 9.67
CA GLY A 206 4.42 -5.86 8.31
C GLY A 206 3.63 -6.62 7.24
N THR A 207 3.77 -6.21 5.99
CA THR A 207 3.13 -6.88 4.84
C THR A 207 3.62 -8.32 4.71
N SER A 208 4.92 -8.55 4.79
CA SER A 208 5.50 -9.89 4.70
C SER A 208 5.02 -10.83 5.81
N GLY A 209 4.83 -10.30 7.03
CA GLY A 209 4.30 -11.07 8.14
C GLY A 209 2.86 -11.53 7.91
N VAL A 210 2.00 -10.66 7.40
CA VAL A 210 0.62 -11.02 7.03
C VAL A 210 0.62 -12.08 5.93
N ILE A 211 1.35 -11.86 4.84
CA ILE A 211 1.43 -12.80 3.72
C ILE A 211 1.95 -14.17 4.18
N SER A 212 3.01 -14.21 4.96
CA SER A 212 3.57 -15.46 5.49
C SER A 212 2.57 -16.20 6.36
N THR A 213 1.86 -15.49 7.24
CA THR A 213 0.87 -16.08 8.14
C THR A 213 -0.32 -16.66 7.36
N VAL A 214 -0.82 -15.95 6.34
CA VAL A 214 -1.92 -16.44 5.49
C VAL A 214 -1.50 -17.68 4.70
N LYS A 215 -0.27 -17.71 4.18
CA LYS A 215 0.26 -18.87 3.44
C LYS A 215 0.35 -20.15 4.28
N GLN A 216 0.59 -20.03 5.57
CA GLN A 216 0.87 -21.16 6.45
C GLN A 216 -0.35 -21.97 6.86
N ALA A 217 -1.57 -21.41 6.82
CA ALA A 217 -2.74 -22.07 7.37
C ALA A 217 -3.96 -21.99 6.44
N ASP A 218 -4.62 -23.11 6.23
CA ASP A 218 -5.89 -23.21 5.52
C ASP A 218 -7.00 -22.44 6.26
N GLY A 219 -7.86 -21.77 5.51
CA GLY A 219 -8.98 -21.00 6.04
C GLY A 219 -8.63 -19.58 6.50
N THR A 220 -7.40 -19.12 6.26
CA THR A 220 -6.98 -17.77 6.65
C THR A 220 -7.36 -16.70 5.62
N ILE A 221 -7.67 -15.51 6.11
CA ILE A 221 -7.93 -14.30 5.32
C ILE A 221 -7.16 -13.13 5.92
N GLY A 222 -6.67 -12.25 5.08
CA GLY A 222 -5.96 -11.03 5.50
C GLY A 222 -6.05 -9.94 4.45
N TYR A 223 -5.30 -8.87 4.63
CA TYR A 223 -5.16 -7.79 3.67
C TYR A 223 -3.69 -7.41 3.50
N ALA A 224 -3.29 -7.10 2.30
CA ALA A 224 -1.91 -6.76 1.98
C ALA A 224 -1.80 -5.96 0.69
N ASP A 225 -0.70 -5.26 0.53
CA ASP A 225 -0.32 -4.64 -0.73
C ASP A 225 -0.26 -5.67 -1.86
N PHE A 226 -0.89 -5.37 -2.99
CA PHE A 226 -1.03 -6.29 -4.12
C PHE A 226 0.31 -6.76 -4.68
N SER A 227 1.34 -5.91 -4.64
CA SER A 227 2.67 -6.25 -5.15
C SER A 227 3.33 -7.45 -4.45
N GLN A 228 2.88 -7.80 -3.23
CA GLN A 228 3.47 -8.86 -2.40
C GLN A 228 2.57 -10.08 -2.23
N VAL A 229 1.41 -10.11 -2.89
CA VAL A 229 0.41 -11.19 -2.73
C VAL A 229 0.93 -12.56 -3.20
N GLY A 230 1.73 -12.59 -4.27
CA GLY A 230 2.25 -13.84 -4.84
C GLY A 230 1.11 -14.73 -5.36
N ASP A 231 1.12 -15.98 -4.91
CA ASP A 231 0.21 -17.06 -5.31
C ASP A 231 -1.02 -17.24 -4.39
N LEU A 232 -1.21 -16.35 -3.41
CA LEU A 232 -2.41 -16.38 -2.57
C LEU A 232 -3.68 -16.09 -3.38
N GLY A 233 -4.80 -16.65 -2.93
CA GLY A 233 -6.12 -16.28 -3.44
C GLY A 233 -6.45 -14.81 -3.13
N THR A 234 -7.19 -14.17 -4.01
CA THR A 234 -7.66 -12.79 -3.83
C THR A 234 -9.18 -12.71 -3.95
N VAL A 235 -9.78 -11.83 -3.19
CA VAL A 235 -11.20 -11.54 -3.24
C VAL A 235 -11.48 -10.60 -4.41
N ALA A 236 -12.47 -10.95 -5.24
CA ALA A 236 -13.04 -10.03 -6.21
C ALA A 236 -14.11 -9.19 -5.52
N VAL A 237 -13.87 -7.89 -5.41
CA VAL A 237 -14.71 -6.98 -4.64
C VAL A 237 -15.86 -6.44 -5.48
N LYS A 238 -17.06 -6.43 -4.92
CA LYS A 238 -18.26 -5.89 -5.59
C LYS A 238 -18.21 -4.37 -5.63
N VAL A 239 -18.32 -3.81 -6.84
CA VAL A 239 -18.49 -2.38 -7.09
C VAL A 239 -19.69 -2.21 -8.03
N GLY A 240 -20.74 -1.54 -7.56
CA GLY A 240 -22.04 -1.54 -8.26
C GLY A 240 -22.58 -2.97 -8.36
N ASP A 241 -22.88 -3.42 -9.56
CA ASP A 241 -23.41 -4.77 -9.83
C ASP A 241 -22.35 -5.79 -10.27
N LYS A 242 -21.08 -5.41 -10.27
CA LYS A 242 -19.99 -6.24 -10.77
C LYS A 242 -18.97 -6.59 -9.69
N TYR A 243 -18.44 -7.80 -9.75
CA TYR A 243 -17.26 -8.22 -8.98
C TYR A 243 -16.01 -7.95 -9.80
N ASN A 244 -15.05 -7.27 -9.20
CA ASN A 244 -13.83 -6.84 -9.86
C ASN A 244 -12.64 -7.50 -9.19
N GLU A 245 -11.88 -8.24 -9.98
CA GLU A 245 -10.58 -8.77 -9.55
C GLU A 245 -9.60 -7.62 -9.40
N ILE A 246 -8.73 -7.74 -8.41
CA ILE A 246 -7.69 -6.74 -8.17
C ILE A 246 -6.67 -6.75 -9.31
N SER A 247 -6.25 -5.56 -9.75
CA SER A 247 -5.23 -5.39 -10.77
C SER A 247 -4.50 -4.05 -10.61
N ALA A 248 -3.27 -3.98 -11.12
CA ALA A 248 -2.50 -2.73 -11.16
C ALA A 248 -3.19 -1.65 -12.02
N GLU A 249 -3.88 -2.05 -13.09
CA GLU A 249 -4.63 -1.13 -13.95
C GLU A 249 -5.79 -0.46 -13.21
N ALA A 250 -6.50 -1.23 -12.37
CA ALA A 250 -7.57 -0.67 -11.55
C ALA A 250 -7.04 0.38 -10.58
N GLY A 251 -5.88 0.12 -9.95
CA GLY A 251 -5.19 1.08 -9.08
C GLY A 251 -4.81 2.37 -9.82
N SER A 252 -4.31 2.27 -11.05
CA SER A 252 -3.92 3.43 -11.86
C SER A 252 -5.11 4.35 -12.19
N LYS A 253 -6.30 3.79 -12.42
CA LYS A 253 -7.51 4.57 -12.70
C LYS A 253 -7.96 5.41 -11.52
N VAL A 254 -7.77 4.91 -10.29
CA VAL A 254 -8.13 5.64 -9.08
C VAL A 254 -7.35 6.94 -8.96
N ILE A 255 -6.06 6.96 -9.31
CA ILE A 255 -5.27 8.20 -9.31
C ILE A 255 -5.77 9.21 -10.34
N ALA A 256 -6.10 8.76 -11.55
CA ALA A 256 -6.56 9.66 -12.60
C ALA A 256 -7.83 10.44 -12.20
N ASP A 257 -8.66 9.84 -11.34
CA ASP A 257 -9.89 10.43 -10.83
C ASP A 257 -9.72 11.15 -9.48
N SER A 258 -8.54 11.03 -8.84
CA SER A 258 -8.24 11.64 -7.54
C SER A 258 -7.73 13.07 -7.68
N LYS A 259 -8.03 13.90 -6.68
CA LYS A 259 -7.60 15.30 -6.64
C LYS A 259 -6.41 15.48 -5.71
N GLN A 260 -5.49 16.35 -6.12
CA GLN A 260 -4.47 16.85 -5.21
C GLN A 260 -5.13 17.66 -4.10
N ASP A 261 -4.65 17.50 -2.88
CA ASP A 261 -5.08 18.28 -1.74
C ASP A 261 -4.12 19.47 -1.56
N ASP A 262 -4.62 20.68 -1.80
CA ASP A 262 -3.86 21.93 -1.73
C ASP A 262 -3.87 22.59 -0.34
N THR A 263 -4.36 21.89 0.69
CA THR A 263 -4.48 22.45 2.06
C THR A 263 -3.13 22.70 2.72
N VAL A 264 -2.10 21.98 2.35
CA VAL A 264 -0.72 22.18 2.81
C VAL A 264 0.12 22.73 1.66
N LYS A 265 0.60 23.97 1.80
CA LYS A 265 1.39 24.65 0.77
C LYS A 265 2.72 23.92 0.50
N GLY A 266 2.95 23.60 -0.76
CA GLY A 266 4.16 22.89 -1.20
C GLY A 266 4.10 21.37 -1.01
N ASP A 267 2.98 20.86 -0.51
CA ASP A 267 2.70 19.44 -0.42
C ASP A 267 2.05 18.93 -1.72
N ASN A 268 2.34 17.70 -2.08
CA ASN A 268 1.81 17.05 -3.29
C ASN A 268 0.88 15.88 -2.96
N ARG A 269 0.33 15.85 -1.74
CA ARG A 269 -0.56 14.77 -1.32
C ARG A 269 -1.79 14.63 -2.23
N ILE A 270 -2.21 13.39 -2.44
CA ILE A 270 -3.41 13.05 -3.19
C ILE A 270 -4.41 12.43 -2.23
N VAL A 271 -5.63 12.95 -2.21
CA VAL A 271 -6.74 12.36 -1.45
C VAL A 271 -7.49 11.39 -2.34
N ILE A 272 -7.40 10.11 -2.03
CA ILE A 272 -8.16 9.05 -2.68
C ILE A 272 -9.54 8.98 -2.04
N LYS A 273 -10.60 9.03 -2.87
CA LYS A 273 -12.00 8.94 -2.43
C LYS A 273 -12.68 7.74 -3.07
#